data_8c1fa85df8ce426e36e5edeab695bd7f
#
_entry.id   8c1fa85df8ce426e36e5edeab695bd7f
#
_cell.length_a   1.000
_cell.length_b   1.000
_cell.length_c   1.000
_cell.angle_alpha   90.00
_cell.angle_beta   90.00
_cell.angle_gamma   90.00
#
_symmetry.space_group_name_H-M   'P 1'
#
loop_
_entity.id
_entity.type
_entity.pdbx_description
1 polymer ?
#
loop_
_entity_poly.entity_id
_entity_poly.type
_entity_poly.pdbx_seq_one_letter_code
_entity_poly.pdbx_strand_id
1 'polypeptide(L)'
;RRNGIFLAYLVQAARAFAPPLGFFNRLRSEDGYIDLKKGGVAPVVGMARALALATGSRERSTIERLAAAVEGGSLSREGADNLQGAFEFFLHIRLRTQLAAIRAGQTPDNRILLKDLTAREQRLLKDAFVMVREMQDAVATQLQGGGLR
;
A
#
# COMPACT_ATOMS: atom_id res chain seq x y z
N ARG A 1 1.19 -23.09 18.89
CA ARG A 1 0.54 -23.40 17.59
C ARG A 1 -0.46 -22.31 17.13
N ARG A 2 -1.29 -21.74 18.03
CA ARG A 2 -2.22 -20.67 17.66
C ARG A 2 -1.53 -19.40 17.16
N ASN A 3 -0.43 -19.00 17.76
CA ASN A 3 0.34 -17.79 17.35
C ASN A 3 0.96 -17.94 15.95
N GLY A 4 1.43 -19.12 15.57
CA GLY A 4 2.05 -19.34 14.26
C GLY A 4 1.05 -19.22 13.10
N ILE A 5 -0.16 -19.71 13.27
CA ILE A 5 -1.23 -19.60 12.25
C ILE A 5 -1.66 -18.14 12.10
N PHE A 6 -1.80 -17.42 13.22
CA PHE A 6 -2.16 -16.01 13.21
C PHE A 6 -1.09 -15.14 12.52
N LEU A 7 0.19 -15.37 12.84
CA LEU A 7 1.30 -14.68 12.21
C LEU A 7 1.38 -14.97 10.71
N ALA A 8 1.19 -16.22 10.30
CA ALA A 8 1.15 -16.59 8.88
C ALA A 8 0.02 -15.85 8.15
N TYR A 9 -1.15 -15.73 8.79
CA TYR A 9 -2.27 -14.95 8.25
C TYR A 9 -1.91 -13.46 8.10
N LEU A 10 -1.26 -12.86 9.09
CA LEU A 10 -0.83 -11.45 9.03
C LEU A 10 0.17 -11.21 7.90
N VAL A 11 1.15 -12.12 7.73
CA VAL A 11 2.11 -12.05 6.61
C VAL A 11 1.40 -12.15 5.27
N GLN A 12 0.46 -13.07 5.14
CA GLN A 12 -0.33 -13.21 3.92
C GLN A 12 -1.19 -11.95 3.66
N ALA A 13 -1.81 -11.40 4.69
CA ALA A 13 -2.59 -10.16 4.57
C ALA A 13 -1.74 -8.96 4.14
N ALA A 14 -0.52 -8.84 4.67
CA ALA A 14 0.41 -7.78 4.30
C ALA A 14 0.89 -7.89 2.83
N ARG A 15 0.89 -9.10 2.26
CA ARG A 15 1.34 -9.39 0.89
C ARG A 15 0.20 -9.68 -0.10
N ALA A 16 -1.06 -9.57 0.32
CA ALA A 16 -2.22 -9.96 -0.50
C ALA A 16 -2.31 -9.23 -1.84
N PHE A 17 -1.82 -8.00 -1.89
CA PHE A 17 -1.75 -7.20 -3.10
C PHE A 17 -0.34 -6.69 -3.29
N ALA A 18 0.16 -6.74 -4.52
CA ALA A 18 1.50 -6.27 -4.86
C ALA A 18 1.43 -5.04 -5.77
N PRO A 19 2.34 -4.06 -5.60
CA PRO A 19 2.48 -2.97 -6.56
C PRO A 19 2.79 -3.49 -7.98
N PRO A 20 2.27 -2.83 -9.02
CA PRO A 20 2.43 -3.26 -10.40
C PRO A 20 3.81 -2.86 -10.95
N LEU A 21 4.82 -3.58 -10.55
CA LEU A 21 6.20 -3.40 -10.97
C LEU A 21 6.70 -4.66 -11.70
N GLY A 22 7.32 -4.44 -12.86
CA GLY A 22 8.01 -5.46 -13.64
C GLY A 22 9.52 -5.45 -13.39
N PHE A 23 10.27 -6.02 -14.37
CA PHE A 23 11.72 -6.03 -14.33
C PHE A 23 12.30 -4.61 -14.25
N PHE A 24 13.39 -4.46 -13.48
CA PHE A 24 14.07 -3.19 -13.26
C PHE A 24 13.16 -2.09 -12.67
N ASN A 25 12.17 -2.47 -11.86
CA ASN A 25 11.22 -1.57 -11.25
C ASN A 25 10.40 -0.71 -12.26
N ARG A 26 10.21 -1.22 -13.46
CA ARG A 26 9.37 -0.54 -14.45
C ARG A 26 7.90 -0.66 -14.09
N LEU A 27 7.15 0.41 -14.29
CA LEU A 27 5.70 0.37 -14.14
C LEU A 27 5.11 -0.67 -15.08
N ARG A 28 4.33 -1.59 -14.51
CA ARG A 28 3.62 -2.63 -15.24
C ARG A 28 2.16 -2.21 -15.41
N SER A 29 1.76 -2.03 -16.64
CA SER A 29 0.38 -1.66 -16.99
C SER A 29 -0.29 -2.73 -17.84
N GLU A 30 -1.61 -2.78 -17.80
CA GLU A 30 -2.45 -3.57 -18.69
C GLU A 30 -3.13 -2.62 -19.67
N ASP A 31 -2.81 -2.69 -20.95
CA ASP A 31 -3.29 -1.76 -21.98
C ASP A 31 -3.08 -0.29 -21.64
N GLY A 32 -1.98 0.02 -20.95
CA GLY A 32 -1.63 1.36 -20.48
C GLY A 32 -2.31 1.78 -19.18
N TYR A 33 -3.16 0.94 -18.58
CA TYR A 33 -3.85 1.21 -17.32
C TYR A 33 -3.18 0.55 -16.12
N ILE A 34 -3.26 1.23 -14.98
CA ILE A 34 -2.89 0.71 -13.66
C ILE A 34 -4.10 0.82 -12.73
N ASP A 35 -4.42 -0.27 -12.02
CA ASP A 35 -5.40 -0.27 -10.94
C ASP A 35 -4.77 0.26 -9.65
N LEU A 36 -5.06 1.51 -9.29
CA LEU A 36 -4.51 2.14 -8.08
C LEU A 36 -5.09 1.60 -6.79
N LYS A 37 -6.31 1.06 -6.81
CA LYS A 37 -6.89 0.43 -5.63
C LYS A 37 -6.14 -0.84 -5.27
N LYS A 38 -5.95 -1.74 -6.23
CA LYS A 38 -5.26 -3.02 -6.02
C LYS A 38 -3.75 -2.88 -5.88
N GLY A 39 -3.14 -2.02 -6.69
CA GLY A 39 -1.69 -1.90 -6.75
C GLY A 39 -1.07 -0.89 -5.78
N GLY A 40 -1.85 0.09 -5.30
CA GLY A 40 -1.37 1.16 -4.41
C GLY A 40 -2.05 1.18 -3.06
N VAL A 41 -3.35 1.46 -3.04
CA VAL A 41 -4.12 1.63 -1.79
C VAL A 41 -4.20 0.33 -0.98
N ALA A 42 -4.56 -0.79 -1.60
CA ALA A 42 -4.73 -2.07 -0.93
C ALA A 42 -3.44 -2.60 -0.28
N PRO A 43 -2.24 -2.50 -0.88
CA PRO A 43 -1.00 -2.87 -0.22
C PRO A 43 -0.75 -2.11 1.08
N VAL A 44 -0.95 -0.78 1.09
CA VAL A 44 -0.77 0.05 2.29
C VAL A 44 -1.80 -0.30 3.36
N VAL A 45 -3.07 -0.45 2.99
CA VAL A 45 -4.15 -0.85 3.91
C VAL A 45 -3.86 -2.22 4.52
N GLY A 46 -3.39 -3.18 3.73
CA GLY A 46 -3.03 -4.53 4.18
C GLY A 46 -1.89 -4.51 5.20
N MET A 47 -0.83 -3.77 4.94
CA MET A 47 0.29 -3.59 5.88
C MET A 47 -0.15 -2.91 7.17
N ALA A 48 -0.87 -1.80 7.09
CA ALA A 48 -1.35 -1.08 8.26
C ALA A 48 -2.24 -1.96 9.15
N ARG A 49 -3.10 -2.77 8.53
CA ARG A 49 -3.95 -3.73 9.25
C ARG A 49 -3.11 -4.80 9.95
N ALA A 50 -2.17 -5.41 9.24
CA ALA A 50 -1.32 -6.46 9.79
C ALA A 50 -0.49 -5.97 10.98
N LEU A 51 0.12 -4.79 10.86
CA LEU A 51 0.92 -4.16 11.92
C LEU A 51 0.07 -3.78 13.13
N ALA A 52 -1.10 -3.19 12.91
CA ALA A 52 -2.03 -2.84 14.00
C ALA A 52 -2.52 -4.08 14.76
N LEU A 53 -2.88 -5.15 14.05
CA LEU A 53 -3.28 -6.41 14.67
C LEU A 53 -2.13 -7.06 15.45
N ALA A 54 -0.91 -6.98 14.95
CA ALA A 54 0.28 -7.49 15.65
C ALA A 54 0.53 -6.76 16.97
N THR A 55 0.17 -5.50 17.09
CA THR A 55 0.26 -4.70 18.33
C THR A 55 -1.01 -4.74 19.20
N GLY A 56 -2.03 -5.48 18.78
CA GLY A 56 -3.31 -5.54 19.48
C GLY A 56 -4.19 -4.30 19.34
N SER A 57 -3.89 -3.43 18.40
CA SER A 57 -4.66 -2.21 18.14
C SER A 57 -6.05 -2.53 17.59
N ARG A 58 -7.04 -1.72 17.99
CA ARG A 58 -8.42 -1.79 17.51
C ARG A 58 -8.78 -0.66 16.53
N GLU A 59 -7.79 0.15 16.15
CA GLU A 59 -7.99 1.25 15.23
C GLU A 59 -8.55 0.78 13.88
N ARG A 60 -9.36 1.62 13.25
CA ARG A 60 -10.08 1.26 12.01
C ARG A 60 -9.52 1.95 10.78
N SER A 61 -9.12 3.21 10.90
CA SER A 61 -8.56 3.94 9.76
C SER A 61 -7.11 3.54 9.51
N THR A 62 -6.67 3.65 8.26
CA THR A 62 -5.29 3.32 7.86
C THR A 62 -4.28 4.21 8.59
N ILE A 63 -4.57 5.49 8.70
CA ILE A 63 -3.66 6.45 9.37
C ILE A 63 -3.53 6.15 10.85
N GLU A 64 -4.64 5.91 11.55
CA GLU A 64 -4.63 5.55 12.97
C GLU A 64 -3.92 4.21 13.22
N ARG A 65 -4.08 3.25 12.31
CA ARG A 65 -3.35 1.97 12.37
C ARG A 65 -1.85 2.14 12.21
N LEU A 66 -1.40 3.01 11.31
CA LEU A 66 0.02 3.32 11.17
C LEU A 66 0.57 4.00 12.41
N ALA A 67 -0.17 4.95 12.99
CA ALA A 67 0.19 5.60 14.26
C ALA A 67 0.29 4.57 15.40
N ALA A 68 -0.70 3.72 15.55
CA ALA A 68 -0.69 2.65 16.56
C ALA A 68 0.48 1.67 16.37
N ALA A 69 0.87 1.38 15.14
CA ALA A 69 2.03 0.55 14.83
C ALA A 69 3.34 1.20 15.28
N VAL A 70 3.45 2.52 15.15
CA VAL A 70 4.61 3.28 15.66
C VAL A 70 4.65 3.26 17.19
N GLU A 71 3.53 3.55 17.84
CA GLU A 71 3.41 3.51 19.29
C GLU A 71 3.71 2.13 19.88
N GLY A 72 3.27 1.08 19.21
CA GLY A 72 3.53 -0.31 19.58
C GLY A 72 4.92 -0.83 19.19
N GLY A 73 5.76 0.00 18.56
CA GLY A 73 7.12 -0.36 18.18
C GLY A 73 7.24 -1.33 17.01
N SER A 74 6.15 -1.60 16.27
CA SER A 74 6.17 -2.49 15.11
C SER A 74 6.49 -1.79 13.79
N LEU A 75 6.54 -0.46 13.79
CA LEU A 75 6.87 0.36 12.63
C LEU A 75 7.67 1.58 13.10
N SER A 76 8.69 1.96 12.32
CA SER A 76 9.40 3.21 12.56
C SER A 76 8.52 4.42 12.16
N ARG A 77 8.76 5.58 12.77
CA ARG A 77 8.08 6.81 12.37
C ARG A 77 8.32 7.14 10.90
N GLU A 78 9.56 7.01 10.44
CA GLU A 78 9.91 7.20 9.03
C GLU A 78 9.12 6.25 8.10
N GLY A 79 9.02 4.97 8.48
CA GLY A 79 8.23 4.00 7.73
C GLY A 79 6.74 4.35 7.69
N ALA A 80 6.18 4.84 8.79
CA ALA A 80 4.80 5.30 8.84
C ALA A 80 4.58 6.54 7.95
N ASP A 81 5.47 7.51 8.01
CA ASP A 81 5.40 8.73 7.20
C ASP A 81 5.50 8.40 5.69
N ASN A 82 6.39 7.47 5.33
CA ASN A 82 6.53 7.00 3.96
C ASN A 82 5.27 6.29 3.45
N LEU A 83 4.69 5.40 4.25
CA LEU A 83 3.46 4.69 3.88
C LEU A 83 2.25 5.64 3.82
N GLN A 84 2.15 6.56 4.74
CA GLN A 84 1.10 7.59 4.72
C GLN A 84 1.22 8.47 3.48
N GLY A 85 2.40 8.96 3.17
CA GLY A 85 2.66 9.79 1.98
C GLY A 85 2.30 9.08 0.68
N ALA A 86 2.68 7.80 0.54
CA ALA A 86 2.28 6.98 -0.61
C ALA A 86 0.77 6.78 -0.68
N PHE A 87 0.13 6.47 0.44
CA PHE A 87 -1.32 6.28 0.55
C PHE A 87 -2.08 7.54 0.10
N GLU A 88 -1.70 8.70 0.60
CA GLU A 88 -2.29 9.99 0.24
C GLU A 88 -2.08 10.31 -1.25
N PHE A 89 -0.89 10.02 -1.78
CA PHE A 89 -0.59 10.20 -3.19
C PHE A 89 -1.47 9.31 -4.09
N PHE A 90 -1.63 8.05 -3.77
CA PHE A 90 -2.49 7.13 -4.52
C PHE A 90 -3.96 7.57 -4.48
N LEU A 91 -4.44 7.98 -3.31
CA LEU A 91 -5.81 8.49 -3.16
C LEU A 91 -6.02 9.77 -3.96
N HIS A 92 -5.04 10.68 -3.97
CA HIS A 92 -5.12 11.93 -4.73
C HIS A 92 -5.23 11.66 -6.23
N ILE A 93 -4.34 10.86 -6.80
CA ILE A 93 -4.37 10.52 -8.22
C ILE A 93 -5.67 9.78 -8.60
N ARG A 94 -6.07 8.83 -7.77
CA ARG A 94 -7.31 8.08 -7.98
C ARG A 94 -8.54 8.99 -7.97
N LEU A 95 -8.67 9.85 -6.98
CA LEU A 95 -9.79 10.78 -6.85
C LEU A 95 -9.82 11.77 -8.01
N ARG A 96 -8.67 12.35 -8.38
CA ARG A 96 -8.57 13.25 -9.54
C ARG A 96 -9.06 12.58 -10.83
N THR A 97 -8.66 11.35 -11.08
CA THR A 97 -9.08 10.56 -12.24
C THR A 97 -10.57 10.25 -12.21
N GLN A 98 -11.11 9.87 -11.06
CA GLN A 98 -12.53 9.60 -10.88
C GLN A 98 -13.38 10.85 -11.10
N LEU A 99 -12.96 11.99 -10.58
CA LEU A 99 -13.66 13.27 -10.81
C LEU A 99 -13.64 13.68 -12.29
N ALA A 100 -12.53 13.47 -12.99
CA ALA A 100 -12.44 13.74 -14.42
C ALA A 100 -13.40 12.85 -15.22
N ALA A 101 -13.51 11.57 -14.88
CA ALA A 101 -14.45 10.63 -15.49
C ALA A 101 -15.92 11.07 -15.28
N ILE A 102 -16.27 11.44 -14.06
CA ILE A 102 -17.62 11.93 -13.71
C ILE A 102 -17.97 13.20 -14.51
N ARG A 103 -17.05 14.16 -14.60
CA ARG A 103 -17.23 15.39 -15.38
C ARG A 103 -17.39 15.14 -16.87
N ALA A 104 -16.77 14.07 -17.38
CA ALA A 104 -16.92 13.63 -18.77
C ALA A 104 -18.16 12.74 -19.02
N GLY A 105 -19.02 12.53 -18.02
CA GLY A 105 -20.19 11.66 -18.10
C GLY A 105 -19.86 10.17 -18.16
N GLN A 106 -18.64 9.78 -17.75
CA GLN A 106 -18.17 8.39 -17.72
C GLN A 106 -18.32 7.80 -16.33
N THR A 107 -18.43 6.47 -16.25
CA THR A 107 -18.44 5.75 -14.98
C THR A 107 -17.02 5.75 -14.38
N PRO A 108 -16.84 6.26 -13.15
CA PRO A 108 -15.53 6.23 -12.50
C PRO A 108 -15.15 4.80 -12.13
N ASP A 109 -13.86 4.48 -12.25
CA ASP A 109 -13.29 3.23 -11.79
C ASP A 109 -11.98 3.47 -11.01
N ASN A 110 -11.22 2.40 -10.72
CA ASN A 110 -9.96 2.48 -9.97
C ASN A 110 -8.72 2.52 -10.86
N ARG A 111 -8.90 2.51 -12.18
CA ARG A 111 -7.81 2.46 -13.14
C ARG A 111 -7.41 3.87 -13.57
N ILE A 112 -6.13 4.08 -13.67
CA ILE A 112 -5.56 5.29 -14.26
C ILE A 112 -4.86 4.93 -15.56
N LEU A 113 -4.94 5.82 -16.54
CA LEU A 113 -4.22 5.71 -17.80
C LEU A 113 -2.86 6.40 -17.65
N LEU A 114 -1.76 5.65 -17.79
CA LEU A 114 -0.42 6.19 -17.53
C LEU A 114 -0.09 7.43 -18.38
N LYS A 115 -0.53 7.44 -19.63
CA LYS A 115 -0.29 8.58 -20.52
C LYS A 115 -0.96 9.90 -20.06
N ASP A 116 -1.96 9.82 -19.19
CA ASP A 116 -2.63 10.99 -18.63
C ASP A 116 -1.87 11.59 -17.44
N LEU A 117 -0.86 10.88 -16.95
CA LEU A 117 0.06 11.38 -15.94
C LEU A 117 1.23 12.11 -16.60
N THR A 118 1.70 13.20 -15.97
CA THR A 118 2.93 13.84 -16.36
C THR A 118 4.12 12.90 -16.14
N ALA A 119 5.25 13.16 -16.80
CA ALA A 119 6.47 12.38 -16.59
C ALA A 119 6.93 12.41 -15.12
N ARG A 120 6.75 13.54 -14.44
CA ARG A 120 7.03 13.68 -13.01
C ARG A 120 6.10 12.80 -12.16
N GLU A 121 4.81 12.81 -12.44
CA GLU A 121 3.83 11.96 -11.73
C GLU A 121 4.11 10.48 -11.94
N GLN A 122 4.49 10.07 -13.15
CA GLN A 122 4.87 8.68 -13.43
C GLN A 122 6.11 8.26 -12.63
N ARG A 123 7.11 9.13 -12.47
CA ARG A 123 8.28 8.87 -11.62
C ARG A 123 7.90 8.75 -10.15
N LEU A 124 7.08 9.67 -9.65
CA LEU A 124 6.58 9.63 -8.27
C LEU A 124 5.76 8.36 -8.01
N LEU A 125 4.94 7.95 -8.96
CA LEU A 125 4.16 6.72 -8.87
C LEU A 125 5.07 5.49 -8.79
N LYS A 126 6.08 5.41 -9.65
CA LYS A 126 7.07 4.34 -9.61
C LYS A 126 7.81 4.30 -8.28
N ASP A 127 8.29 5.42 -7.81
CA ASP A 127 9.03 5.52 -6.54
C ASP A 127 8.15 5.11 -5.35
N ALA A 128 6.88 5.53 -5.35
CA ALA A 128 5.91 5.11 -4.35
C ALA A 128 5.67 3.60 -4.37
N PHE A 129 5.52 2.99 -5.54
CA PHE A 129 5.36 1.54 -5.66
C PHE A 129 6.60 0.75 -5.22
N VAL A 130 7.79 1.22 -5.55
CA VAL A 130 9.04 0.60 -5.11
C VAL A 130 9.13 0.64 -3.59
N MET A 131 8.88 1.81 -2.99
CA MET A 131 8.87 1.97 -1.54
C MET A 131 7.84 1.05 -0.86
N VAL A 132 6.62 0.98 -1.38
CA VAL A 132 5.57 0.10 -0.83
C VAL A 132 5.99 -1.36 -0.91
N ARG A 133 6.58 -1.82 -2.01
CA ARG A 133 7.07 -3.20 -2.14
C ARG A 133 8.18 -3.52 -1.14
N GLU A 134 9.15 -2.62 -0.99
CA GLU A 134 10.24 -2.78 -0.01
C GLU A 134 9.68 -2.84 1.42
N MET A 135 8.70 -2.01 1.74
CA MET A 135 8.02 -2.04 3.03
C MET A 135 7.21 -3.32 3.24
N GLN A 136 6.56 -3.86 2.21
CA GLN A 136 5.88 -5.16 2.30
C GLN A 136 6.84 -6.28 2.66
N ASP A 137 8.02 -6.31 2.05
CA ASP A 137 9.05 -7.31 2.35
C ASP A 137 9.59 -7.15 3.77
N ALA A 138 9.85 -5.93 4.21
CA ALA A 138 10.31 -5.63 5.56
C ALA A 138 9.27 -6.02 6.62
N VAL A 139 8.00 -5.65 6.42
CA VAL A 139 6.89 -5.99 7.34
C VAL A 139 6.69 -7.50 7.41
N ALA A 140 6.70 -8.19 6.29
CA ALA A 140 6.55 -9.65 6.27
C ALA A 140 7.70 -10.35 7.01
N THR A 141 8.93 -9.91 6.81
CA THR A 141 10.11 -10.43 7.52
C THR A 141 10.01 -10.19 9.03
N GLN A 142 9.61 -8.99 9.44
CA GLN A 142 9.43 -8.65 10.85
C GLN A 142 8.36 -9.50 11.52
N LEU A 143 7.21 -9.70 10.88
CA LEU A 143 6.11 -10.51 11.40
C LEU A 143 6.52 -12.00 11.53
N GLN A 144 7.33 -12.50 10.60
CA GLN A 144 7.90 -13.85 10.67
C GLN A 144 8.91 -13.99 11.80
N GLY A 145 9.77 -12.99 11.99
CA GLY A 145 10.82 -12.98 13.03
C GLY A 145 10.28 -12.79 14.45
N GLY A 146 9.17 -12.06 14.61
CA GLY A 146 8.52 -11.83 15.92
C GLY A 146 7.84 -13.06 16.51
N GLY A 147 7.70 -14.14 15.75
CA GLY A 147 7.16 -15.41 16.23
C GLY A 147 8.11 -16.31 17.00
N LEU A 148 9.36 -15.90 17.18
CA LEU A 148 10.43 -16.67 17.84
C LEU A 148 10.83 -16.13 19.22
N ARG A 149 10.04 -15.20 19.79
CA ARG A 149 10.29 -14.74 21.18
C ARG A 149 9.11 -15.04 22.08
#